data_740d94765a9abe61912f3c1de4637eff
#
_entry.id   740d94765a9abe61912f3c1de4637eff
#
_cell.length_a   1.000
_cell.length_b   1.000
_cell.length_c   1.000
_cell.angle_alpha   90.00
_cell.angle_beta   90.00
_cell.angle_gamma   90.00
#
_symmetry.space_group_name_H-M   'P 1'
#
loop_
_entity.id
_entity.type
_entity.pdbx_description
1 polymer ?
#
loop_
_entity_poly.entity_id
_entity_poly.type
_entity_poly.pdbx_seq_one_letter_code
_entity_poly.pdbx_strand_id
1 'polypeptide(L)'
;TQKNVSSDSLNRYKALGVNTNDSRLNEIITDQETAEKVDWIVDYWSPDLDTGSFKISNLSTINPQAQMNTPFLKTFANSKVNQFICNLDYLRGSDKEEERQEGQYLYDLLASMLSDCLADGRFLYVARRTMMPMVEVRGKELPLDKLSMGNLLLFNHFVSTLYRMYIV
;
A
#
# COMPACT_ATOMS: atom_id res chain seq x y z
N THR A 1 -26.38 -24.99 7.39
CA THR A 1 -25.05 -25.37 6.87
C THR A 1 -24.07 -24.34 7.40
N GLN A 2 -23.35 -24.68 8.49
CA GLN A 2 -22.24 -23.87 9.00
C GLN A 2 -21.18 -23.82 7.90
N LYS A 3 -21.00 -22.65 7.28
CA LYS A 3 -19.84 -22.41 6.43
C LYS A 3 -18.61 -22.39 7.33
N ASN A 4 -17.64 -23.25 7.06
CA ASN A 4 -16.34 -23.23 7.73
C ASN A 4 -15.64 -21.93 7.39
N VAL A 5 -15.71 -20.97 8.29
CA VAL A 5 -14.81 -19.81 8.28
C VAL A 5 -13.41 -20.37 8.42
N SER A 6 -12.51 -20.06 7.48
CA SER A 6 -11.14 -20.55 7.58
C SER A 6 -10.56 -20.07 8.91
N SER A 7 -9.87 -20.95 9.63
CA SER A 7 -9.21 -20.64 10.89
C SER A 7 -8.29 -19.40 10.79
N ASP A 8 -7.78 -19.15 9.59
CA ASP A 8 -6.92 -18.02 9.29
C ASP A 8 -7.65 -16.68 9.29
N SER A 9 -8.91 -16.62 8.81
CA SER A 9 -9.72 -15.41 8.87
C SER A 9 -10.04 -15.04 10.31
N LEU A 10 -10.44 -16.04 11.11
CA LEU A 10 -10.77 -15.83 12.53
C LEU A 10 -9.54 -15.39 13.35
N ASN A 11 -8.37 -15.93 13.05
CA ASN A 11 -7.12 -15.57 13.70
C ASN A 11 -6.64 -14.15 13.35
N ARG A 12 -6.95 -13.66 12.14
CA ARG A 12 -6.65 -12.29 11.74
C ARG A 12 -7.37 -11.27 12.62
N TYR A 13 -8.65 -11.48 12.88
CA TYR A 13 -9.46 -10.55 13.66
C TYR A 13 -9.25 -10.70 15.17
N LYS A 14 -8.96 -11.88 15.65
CA LYS A 14 -8.54 -12.10 17.04
C LYS A 14 -7.22 -11.39 17.37
N ALA A 15 -6.29 -11.33 16.38
CA ALA A 15 -5.04 -10.60 16.54
C ALA A 15 -5.23 -9.08 16.64
N LEU A 16 -6.34 -8.53 16.09
CA LEU A 16 -6.70 -7.11 16.23
C LEU A 16 -7.33 -6.77 17.59
N GLY A 17 -7.66 -7.77 18.40
CA GLY A 17 -8.38 -7.54 19.66
C GLY A 17 -9.76 -6.91 19.46
N VAL A 18 -10.32 -6.95 18.25
CA VAL A 18 -11.65 -6.44 17.94
C VAL A 18 -12.65 -7.40 18.53
N ASN A 19 -13.05 -7.12 19.77
CA ASN A 19 -14.16 -7.79 20.41
C ASN A 19 -15.42 -7.00 20.09
N THR A 20 -16.16 -7.40 19.05
CA THR A 20 -17.34 -6.67 18.65
C THR A 20 -18.56 -7.35 19.23
N ASN A 21 -19.30 -6.60 20.04
CA ASN A 21 -20.67 -6.96 20.41
C ASN A 21 -21.67 -6.56 19.31
N ASP A 22 -21.19 -5.98 18.21
CA ASP A 22 -22.01 -5.59 17.08
C ASP A 22 -22.24 -6.80 16.18
N SER A 23 -23.50 -7.21 16.05
CA SER A 23 -23.91 -8.35 15.24
C SER A 23 -23.60 -8.16 13.76
N ARG A 24 -23.68 -6.92 13.25
CA ARG A 24 -23.35 -6.58 11.84
C ARG A 24 -21.87 -6.74 11.57
N LEU A 25 -21.03 -6.26 12.48
CA LEU A 25 -19.59 -6.37 12.33
C LEU A 25 -19.14 -7.83 12.42
N ASN A 26 -19.77 -8.61 13.32
CA ASN A 26 -19.53 -10.05 13.39
C ASN A 26 -19.97 -10.79 12.13
N GLU A 27 -21.09 -10.40 11.51
CA GLU A 27 -21.57 -10.97 10.26
C GLU A 27 -20.58 -10.69 9.12
N ILE A 28 -20.10 -9.47 8.98
CA ILE A 28 -19.09 -9.06 8.00
C ILE A 28 -17.76 -9.82 8.20
N ILE A 29 -17.36 -10.01 9.47
CA ILE A 29 -16.09 -10.68 9.82
C ILE A 29 -16.18 -12.19 9.64
N THR A 30 -17.35 -12.80 9.86
CA THR A 30 -17.52 -14.25 9.87
C THR A 30 -18.06 -14.84 8.56
N ASP A 31 -18.73 -14.03 7.75
CA ASP A 31 -19.26 -14.45 6.47
C ASP A 31 -18.35 -13.96 5.33
N GLN A 32 -17.61 -14.89 4.72
CA GLN A 32 -16.70 -14.58 3.61
C GLN A 32 -17.46 -14.00 2.41
N GLU A 33 -18.67 -14.46 2.14
CA GLU A 33 -19.48 -13.94 1.02
C GLU A 33 -19.95 -12.50 1.27
N THR A 34 -20.23 -12.16 2.52
CA THR A 34 -20.57 -10.79 2.94
C THR A 34 -19.31 -9.92 2.94
N ALA A 35 -18.18 -10.43 3.37
CA ALA A 35 -16.90 -9.72 3.38
C ALA A 35 -16.43 -9.37 1.94
N GLU A 36 -16.68 -10.25 0.97
CA GLU A 36 -16.36 -10.02 -0.45
C GLU A 36 -17.27 -8.98 -1.11
N LYS A 37 -18.45 -8.71 -0.54
CA LYS A 37 -19.42 -7.72 -1.03
C LYS A 37 -19.31 -6.36 -0.36
N VAL A 38 -18.51 -6.25 0.66
CA VAL A 38 -18.37 -5.00 1.43
C VAL A 38 -17.13 -4.27 0.94
N ASP A 39 -17.36 -3.16 0.26
CA ASP A 39 -16.33 -2.23 -0.21
C ASP A 39 -15.74 -1.43 0.96
N TRP A 40 -15.12 -2.12 1.93
CA TRP A 40 -14.46 -1.47 3.04
C TRP A 40 -13.09 -2.07 3.32
N ILE A 41 -12.17 -1.20 3.69
CA ILE A 41 -10.78 -1.54 3.98
C ILE A 41 -10.50 -1.21 5.44
N VAL A 42 -9.97 -2.19 6.18
CA VAL A 42 -9.38 -1.93 7.49
C VAL A 42 -7.89 -1.70 7.27
N ASP A 43 -7.45 -0.48 7.53
CA ASP A 43 -6.04 -0.15 7.53
C ASP A 43 -5.53 -0.06 8.98
N TYR A 44 -4.47 -0.78 9.29
CA TYR A 44 -3.80 -0.74 10.57
C TYR A 44 -2.45 -0.04 10.42
N TRP A 45 -2.31 1.06 11.10
CA TRP A 45 -1.08 1.82 11.15
C TRP A 45 -0.24 1.38 12.35
N SER A 46 0.74 0.53 12.09
CA SER A 46 1.71 0.18 13.12
C SER A 46 2.58 1.41 13.45
N PRO A 47 2.85 1.67 14.73
CA PRO A 47 3.85 2.67 15.11
C PRO A 47 5.28 2.21 14.76
N ASP A 48 5.45 0.91 14.48
CA ASP A 48 6.73 0.35 14.12
C ASP A 48 7.06 0.65 12.65
N LEU A 49 8.15 1.35 12.43
CA LEU A 49 8.67 1.58 11.09
C LEU A 49 9.45 0.35 10.63
N ASP A 50 9.19 -0.10 9.41
CA ASP A 50 10.09 -1.03 8.75
C ASP A 50 11.45 -0.36 8.51
N THR A 51 12.49 -0.90 9.08
CA THR A 51 13.88 -0.45 8.88
C THR A 51 14.57 -1.16 7.71
N GLY A 52 13.82 -1.99 6.98
CA GLY A 52 14.30 -2.71 5.82
C GLY A 52 14.66 -1.79 4.65
N SER A 53 15.35 -2.37 3.69
CA SER A 53 15.78 -1.63 2.50
C SER A 53 14.61 -1.31 1.58
N PHE A 54 14.62 -0.11 1.00
CA PHE A 54 13.77 0.27 -0.13
C PHE A 54 14.22 -0.36 -1.47
N LYS A 55 15.42 -0.91 -1.53
CA LYS A 55 15.96 -1.44 -2.78
C LYS A 55 15.19 -2.67 -3.25
N ILE A 56 14.87 -2.66 -4.53
CA ILE A 56 14.33 -3.81 -5.26
C ILE A 56 15.30 -4.19 -6.38
N SER A 57 15.43 -5.46 -6.65
CA SER A 57 16.32 -5.98 -7.69
C SER A 57 15.62 -6.18 -9.03
N ASN A 58 14.31 -6.33 -9.00
CA ASN A 58 13.46 -6.55 -10.17
C ASN A 58 12.07 -5.98 -9.93
N LEU A 59 11.41 -5.60 -11.01
CA LEU A 59 10.01 -5.23 -10.98
C LEU A 59 9.18 -6.52 -11.04
N SER A 60 8.33 -6.75 -10.04
CA SER A 60 7.37 -7.83 -10.02
C SER A 60 5.95 -7.29 -10.18
N THR A 61 5.11 -8.04 -10.88
CA THR A 61 3.71 -7.66 -11.06
C THR A 61 2.96 -7.68 -9.71
N ILE A 62 2.03 -6.76 -9.57
CA ILE A 62 1.08 -6.79 -8.46
C ILE A 62 0.08 -7.89 -8.76
N ASN A 63 -0.02 -8.85 -7.83
CA ASN A 63 -1.07 -9.86 -7.88
C ASN A 63 -2.10 -9.55 -6.79
N PRO A 64 -3.28 -8.98 -7.13
CA PRO A 64 -4.29 -8.61 -6.16
C PRO A 64 -4.72 -9.79 -5.28
N GLN A 65 -4.98 -10.94 -5.87
CA GLN A 65 -5.45 -12.12 -5.14
C GLN A 65 -4.44 -12.65 -4.12
N ALA A 66 -3.16 -12.67 -4.46
CA ALA A 66 -2.12 -13.06 -3.53
C ALA A 66 -2.00 -12.07 -2.35
N GLN A 67 -2.34 -10.79 -2.58
CA GLN A 67 -2.27 -9.75 -1.58
C GLN A 67 -3.48 -9.73 -0.65
N MET A 68 -4.68 -10.05 -1.14
CA MET A 68 -5.88 -10.18 -0.30
C MET A 68 -5.72 -11.22 0.81
N ASN A 69 -4.88 -12.24 0.58
CA ASN A 69 -4.57 -13.26 1.57
C ASN A 69 -3.49 -12.84 2.58
N THR A 70 -2.90 -11.65 2.42
CA THR A 70 -1.89 -11.17 3.35
C THR A 70 -2.56 -10.51 4.57
N PRO A 71 -2.17 -10.86 5.80
CA PRO A 71 -2.74 -10.24 7.00
C PRO A 71 -2.54 -8.71 6.95
N PHE A 72 -3.64 -7.96 7.15
CA PHE A 72 -3.65 -6.49 7.20
C PHE A 72 -2.79 -5.90 8.34
N LEU A 73 -2.32 -6.74 9.24
CA LEU A 73 -1.66 -6.40 10.49
C LEU A 73 -0.14 -6.27 10.40
N LYS A 74 0.45 -6.51 9.26
CA LYS A 74 1.90 -6.33 9.11
C LYS A 74 2.20 -4.95 8.56
N THR A 75 3.17 -4.29 9.18
CA THR A 75 3.81 -3.11 8.60
C THR A 75 4.19 -3.40 7.15
N PHE A 76 3.82 -2.50 6.28
CA PHE A 76 4.10 -2.66 4.86
C PHE A 76 5.60 -2.50 4.64
N ALA A 77 6.26 -3.51 4.12
CA ALA A 77 7.71 -3.48 3.94
C ALA A 77 8.11 -2.38 2.97
N ASN A 78 9.19 -1.65 3.29
CA ASN A 78 9.73 -0.57 2.45
C ASN A 78 9.99 -1.00 1.01
N SER A 79 10.44 -2.23 0.79
CA SER A 79 10.63 -2.80 -0.54
C SER A 79 9.31 -2.97 -1.31
N LYS A 80 8.21 -3.29 -0.62
CA LYS A 80 6.87 -3.36 -1.23
C LYS A 80 6.34 -1.98 -1.60
N VAL A 81 6.56 -0.98 -0.72
CA VAL A 81 6.25 0.42 -1.02
C VAL A 81 6.94 0.84 -2.31
N ASN A 82 8.25 0.62 -2.39
CA ASN A 82 9.01 0.94 -3.60
C ASN A 82 8.54 0.16 -4.82
N GLN A 83 8.26 -1.13 -4.66
CA GLN A 83 7.74 -1.98 -5.72
C GLN A 83 6.42 -1.43 -6.31
N PHE A 84 5.51 -0.97 -5.46
CA PHE A 84 4.25 -0.39 -5.89
C PHE A 84 4.45 0.91 -6.66
N ILE A 85 5.26 1.83 -6.13
CA ILE A 85 5.57 3.10 -6.81
C ILE A 85 6.19 2.86 -8.19
N CYS A 86 7.14 1.92 -8.29
CA CYS A 86 7.75 1.55 -9.55
C CYS A 86 6.77 0.88 -10.54
N ASN A 87 5.82 0.09 -10.03
CA ASN A 87 4.78 -0.49 -10.88
C ASN A 87 3.86 0.59 -11.48
N LEU A 88 3.48 1.59 -10.70
CA LEU A 88 2.69 2.72 -11.21
C LEU A 88 3.47 3.50 -12.29
N ASP A 89 4.77 3.74 -12.07
CA ASP A 89 5.62 4.37 -13.09
C ASP A 89 5.73 3.53 -14.37
N TYR A 90 5.75 2.20 -14.23
CA TYR A 90 5.75 1.28 -15.36
C TYR A 90 4.41 1.32 -16.11
N LEU A 91 3.29 1.21 -15.39
CA LEU A 91 1.93 1.20 -15.98
C LEU A 91 1.62 2.45 -16.78
N ARG A 92 1.98 3.64 -16.28
CA ARG A 92 1.78 4.90 -17.02
C ARG A 92 2.58 4.98 -18.34
N GLY A 93 3.54 4.11 -18.54
CA GLY A 93 4.31 3.96 -19.77
C GLY A 93 3.82 2.83 -20.67
N SER A 94 2.67 2.21 -20.36
CA SER A 94 2.12 1.11 -21.16
C SER A 94 1.67 1.56 -22.54
N ASP A 95 1.82 0.69 -23.54
CA ASP A 95 1.30 0.88 -24.89
C ASP A 95 -0.23 0.72 -24.93
N LYS A 96 -0.81 0.03 -23.94
CA LYS A 96 -2.25 -0.11 -23.81
C LYS A 96 -2.85 1.11 -23.15
N GLU A 97 -3.81 1.73 -23.82
CA GLU A 97 -4.46 2.98 -23.40
C GLU A 97 -5.06 2.88 -21.99
N GLU A 98 -5.80 1.81 -21.71
CA GLU A 98 -6.47 1.61 -20.42
C GLU A 98 -5.47 1.51 -19.26
N GLU A 99 -4.43 0.68 -19.43
CA GLU A 99 -3.36 0.54 -18.42
C GLU A 99 -2.61 1.86 -18.22
N ARG A 100 -2.39 2.61 -19.31
CA ARG A 100 -1.69 3.89 -19.23
C ARG A 100 -2.49 4.94 -18.49
N GLN A 101 -3.79 5.05 -18.76
CA GLN A 101 -4.68 5.99 -18.08
C GLN A 101 -4.81 5.67 -16.59
N GLU A 102 -5.01 4.41 -16.25
CA GLU A 102 -5.06 3.95 -14.87
C GLU A 102 -3.73 4.24 -14.15
N GLY A 103 -2.62 3.83 -14.75
CA GLY A 103 -1.28 4.05 -14.20
C GLY A 103 -0.96 5.53 -14.01
N GLN A 104 -1.35 6.39 -14.97
CA GLN A 104 -1.15 7.83 -14.87
C GLN A 104 -1.99 8.42 -13.73
N TYR A 105 -3.28 8.08 -13.65
CA TYR A 105 -4.16 8.57 -12.59
C TYR A 105 -3.64 8.21 -11.19
N LEU A 106 -3.30 6.94 -10.98
CA LEU A 106 -2.79 6.46 -9.70
C LEU A 106 -1.43 7.06 -9.36
N TYR A 107 -0.57 7.23 -10.36
CA TYR A 107 0.73 7.85 -10.17
C TYR A 107 0.62 9.34 -9.78
N ASP A 108 -0.28 10.08 -10.41
CA ASP A 108 -0.50 11.49 -10.10
C ASP A 108 -1.12 11.65 -8.70
N LEU A 109 -2.06 10.79 -8.33
CA LEU A 109 -2.61 10.74 -6.99
C LEU A 109 -1.52 10.46 -5.94
N LEU A 110 -0.70 9.44 -6.19
CA LEU A 110 0.46 9.11 -5.35
C LEU A 110 1.40 10.31 -5.22
N ALA A 111 1.77 10.93 -6.34
CA ALA A 111 2.69 12.07 -6.36
C ALA A 111 2.16 13.27 -5.55
N SER A 112 0.86 13.53 -5.64
CA SER A 112 0.20 14.56 -4.83
C SER A 112 0.26 14.22 -3.34
N MET A 113 -0.20 13.03 -2.97
CA MET A 113 -0.19 12.56 -1.57
C MET A 113 1.21 12.60 -0.96
N LEU A 114 2.21 12.14 -1.71
CA LEU A 114 3.58 12.14 -1.24
C LEU A 114 4.16 13.55 -1.11
N SER A 115 3.79 14.45 -2.00
CA SER A 115 4.20 15.87 -1.93
C SER A 115 3.59 16.55 -0.70
N ASP A 116 2.33 16.26 -0.39
CA ASP A 116 1.65 16.79 0.80
C ASP A 116 2.28 16.31 2.13
N CYS A 117 2.94 15.14 2.11
CA CYS A 117 3.71 14.65 3.27
C CYS A 117 5.02 15.39 3.51
N LEU A 118 5.49 16.17 2.55
CA LEU A 118 6.78 16.87 2.61
C LEU A 118 6.55 18.37 2.83
N ALA A 119 6.85 18.88 4.02
CA ALA A 119 6.60 20.27 4.39
C ALA A 119 7.22 21.28 3.41
N ASP A 120 8.41 21.01 2.88
CA ASP A 120 9.14 21.87 1.93
C ASP A 120 9.69 21.03 0.77
N GLY A 121 8.85 20.16 0.21
CA GLY A 121 9.32 19.25 -0.82
C GLY A 121 8.22 18.73 -1.70
N ARG A 122 8.60 17.87 -2.63
CA ARG A 122 7.68 17.20 -3.56
C ARG A 122 8.24 15.88 -4.05
N PHE A 123 7.36 15.00 -4.45
CA PHE A 123 7.74 13.83 -5.22
C PHE A 123 8.13 14.25 -6.64
N LEU A 124 9.21 13.70 -7.18
CA LEU A 124 9.71 14.07 -8.51
C LEU A 124 9.38 13.00 -9.55
N TYR A 125 10.04 11.85 -9.43
CA TYR A 125 9.95 10.77 -10.41
C TYR A 125 10.54 9.47 -9.84
N VAL A 126 10.40 8.38 -10.59
CA VAL A 126 11.13 7.14 -10.32
C VAL A 126 12.39 7.10 -11.21
N ALA A 127 13.55 7.02 -10.58
CA ALA A 127 14.81 6.79 -11.28
C ALA A 127 14.85 5.34 -11.80
N ARG A 128 14.41 5.12 -13.03
CA ARG A 128 14.19 3.78 -13.62
C ARG A 128 15.42 2.89 -13.60
N ARG A 129 16.60 3.47 -13.71
CA ARG A 129 17.87 2.71 -13.71
C ARG A 129 18.17 2.07 -12.36
N THR A 130 17.76 2.71 -11.28
CA THR A 130 17.98 2.26 -9.90
C THR A 130 16.71 1.77 -9.24
N MET A 131 15.58 1.89 -9.94
CA MET A 131 14.23 1.61 -9.39
C MET A 131 14.02 2.28 -8.04
N MET A 132 14.40 3.58 -7.94
CA MET A 132 14.33 4.34 -6.71
C MET A 132 13.49 5.60 -6.92
N PRO A 133 12.45 5.81 -6.11
CA PRO A 133 11.70 7.07 -6.09
C PRO A 133 12.59 8.22 -5.65
N MET A 134 12.49 9.34 -6.34
CA MET A 134 13.24 10.56 -6.08
C MET A 134 12.30 11.65 -5.59
N VAL A 135 12.75 12.40 -4.61
CA VAL A 135 12.03 13.50 -4.01
C VAL A 135 12.91 14.75 -3.97
N GLU A 136 12.29 15.91 -3.97
CA GLU A 136 12.95 17.17 -3.68
C GLU A 136 12.56 17.60 -2.27
N VAL A 137 13.54 18.00 -1.47
CA VAL A 137 13.33 18.59 -0.14
C VAL A 137 14.26 19.78 -0.01
N ARG A 138 13.67 20.95 0.24
CA ARG A 138 14.42 22.22 0.36
C ARG A 138 15.33 22.51 -0.85
N GLY A 139 14.82 22.23 -2.06
CA GLY A 139 15.53 22.44 -3.31
C GLY A 139 16.66 21.44 -3.59
N LYS A 140 16.75 20.36 -2.81
CA LYS A 140 17.72 19.28 -3.04
C LYS A 140 17.00 18.00 -3.44
N GLU A 141 17.43 17.44 -4.55
CA GLU A 141 16.98 16.13 -4.98
C GLU A 141 17.70 15.02 -4.20
N LEU A 142 16.95 14.07 -3.70
CA LEU A 142 17.46 12.93 -2.96
C LEU A 142 16.56 11.69 -3.17
N PRO A 143 17.12 10.49 -3.03
CA PRO A 143 16.31 9.28 -3.07
C PRO A 143 15.44 9.15 -1.82
N LEU A 144 14.28 8.51 -1.98
CA LEU A 144 13.26 8.35 -0.93
C LEU A 144 13.83 7.80 0.38
N ASP A 145 14.77 6.86 0.32
CA ASP A 145 15.40 6.22 1.48
C ASP A 145 16.29 7.15 2.32
N LYS A 146 16.47 8.39 1.89
CA LYS A 146 17.22 9.44 2.61
C LYS A 146 16.33 10.43 3.35
N LEU A 147 15.03 10.25 3.31
CA LEU A 147 14.11 11.06 4.10
C LEU A 147 14.25 10.79 5.59
N SER A 148 13.75 11.71 6.41
CA SER A 148 13.63 11.49 7.85
C SER A 148 12.70 10.31 8.15
N MET A 149 12.93 9.63 9.29
CA MET A 149 12.10 8.50 9.72
C MET A 149 10.62 8.87 9.80
N GLY A 150 10.29 10.08 10.26
CA GLY A 150 8.88 10.54 10.32
C GLY A 150 8.26 10.65 8.94
N ASN A 151 8.98 11.23 7.97
CA ASN A 151 8.48 11.30 6.59
C ASN A 151 8.35 9.92 5.97
N LEU A 152 9.32 9.02 6.20
CA LEU A 152 9.25 7.65 5.71
C LEU A 152 8.06 6.88 6.29
N LEU A 153 7.74 7.10 7.57
CA LEU A 153 6.57 6.49 8.21
C LEU A 153 5.28 6.96 7.52
N LEU A 154 5.12 8.27 7.32
CA LEU A 154 3.96 8.83 6.62
C LEU A 154 3.86 8.29 5.19
N PHE A 155 4.97 8.27 4.45
CA PHE A 155 5.02 7.71 3.11
C PHE A 155 4.57 6.24 3.09
N ASN A 156 5.11 5.44 3.99
CA ASN A 156 4.76 4.02 4.08
C ASN A 156 3.26 3.84 4.33
N HIS A 157 2.67 4.63 5.22
CA HIS A 157 1.24 4.56 5.51
C HIS A 157 0.40 4.94 4.29
N PHE A 158 0.64 6.11 3.70
CA PHE A 158 -0.16 6.55 2.56
C PHE A 158 -0.03 5.62 1.35
N VAL A 159 1.18 5.18 1.04
CA VAL A 159 1.40 4.24 -0.06
C VAL A 159 0.76 2.88 0.22
N SER A 160 0.83 2.38 1.45
CA SER A 160 0.20 1.11 1.82
C SER A 160 -1.32 1.20 1.76
N THR A 161 -1.91 2.32 2.17
CA THR A 161 -3.35 2.55 2.06
C THR A 161 -3.78 2.60 0.59
N LEU A 162 -3.09 3.39 -0.24
CA LEU A 162 -3.37 3.46 -1.67
C LEU A 162 -3.22 2.09 -2.35
N TYR A 163 -2.17 1.34 -2.00
CA TYR A 163 -1.98 -0.02 -2.50
C TYR A 163 -3.15 -0.94 -2.15
N ARG A 164 -3.64 -0.90 -0.92
CA ARG A 164 -4.79 -1.71 -0.49
C ARG A 164 -6.07 -1.31 -1.21
N MET A 165 -6.29 -0.02 -1.43
CA MET A 165 -7.42 0.46 -2.25
C MET A 165 -7.32 0.01 -3.69
N TYR A 166 -6.11 -0.12 -4.22
CA TYR A 166 -5.88 -0.57 -5.59
C TYR A 166 -6.15 -2.07 -5.79
N ILE A 167 -5.95 -2.90 -4.76
CA ILE A 167 -6.11 -4.36 -4.87
C ILE A 167 -7.51 -4.87 -4.49
N VAL A 168 -8.39 -4.02 -3.96
CA VAL A 168 -9.81 -4.33 -3.65
C VAL A 168 -10.71 -3.99 -4.81
#